data_6a12c2272bda8a9c555de2950583a675
#
_entry.id   6a12c2272bda8a9c555de2950583a675
#
_cell.length_a   1.000
_cell.length_b   1.000
_cell.length_c   1.000
_cell.angle_alpha   90.00
_cell.angle_beta   90.00
_cell.angle_gamma   90.00
#
_symmetry.space_group_name_H-M   'P 1'
#
loop_
_entity.id
_entity.type
_entity.pdbx_description
1 polymer ?
#
loop_
_entity_poly.entity_id
_entity_poly.type
_entity_poly.pdbx_seq_one_letter_code
_entity_poly.pdbx_strand_id
1 'polypeptide(L)'
;MGTAVVAVGALRAAEQQLQQPAWAYGVPPPPAPGTTPPPPARDDGTMLSLPGSDKKFTFNQIRGRKDNDTPARVAPADWYPGDHPAMPKIVAEGDDSRGIVACSLCHYPNGKGRSENASPAGLPREYIMRQLHDMRDDMRASAERRKANTQAMVSFAKAMTEDEIQAAAGYFSSMQWTPWIKVVESTTVPKTRSQGGLFIPLTGADAGTEPIGNRIIEVPVDAQHTETLRDPHSPFIAYVPVGSVAKGKDLVTTGGNGKTIQCGLCHGADLNGVGSVPGIAARSPSYIARQLNDIKQGARHGDMAELMKQVVAKLTPDDMLNIVAYTASLPAPATTPMKAAAN
;
A
#
# COMPACT_ATOMS: atom_id res chain seq x y z
N MET A 1 21.44 34.81 -18.49
CA MET A 1 20.64 33.68 -19.05
C MET A 1 20.23 32.60 -18.01
N GLY A 2 20.62 32.70 -16.76
CA GLY A 2 20.32 31.67 -15.73
C GLY A 2 18.94 31.73 -15.05
N THR A 3 18.31 32.89 -15.00
CA THR A 3 17.04 33.07 -14.24
C THR A 3 15.79 32.53 -14.93
N ALA A 4 15.74 32.48 -16.26
CA ALA A 4 14.57 31.98 -16.99
C ALA A 4 14.44 30.42 -16.93
N VAL A 5 15.55 29.71 -16.88
CA VAL A 5 15.56 28.21 -16.83
C VAL A 5 15.10 27.70 -15.47
N VAL A 6 15.43 28.40 -14.38
CA VAL A 6 15.01 28.04 -13.02
C VAL A 6 13.50 28.27 -12.84
N ALA A 7 12.96 29.35 -13.40
CA ALA A 7 11.52 29.66 -13.30
C ALA A 7 10.65 28.66 -14.08
N VAL A 8 11.08 28.24 -15.27
CA VAL A 8 10.36 27.23 -16.08
C VAL A 8 10.40 25.84 -15.41
N GLY A 9 11.52 25.49 -14.77
CA GLY A 9 11.63 24.25 -14.00
C GLY A 9 10.72 24.22 -12.78
N ALA A 10 10.61 25.33 -12.05
CA ALA A 10 9.74 25.47 -10.90
C ALA A 10 8.24 25.44 -11.27
N LEU A 11 7.86 26.09 -12.38
CA LEU A 11 6.49 26.05 -12.90
C LEU A 11 6.08 24.64 -13.36
N ARG A 12 6.94 23.95 -14.08
CA ARG A 12 6.69 22.56 -14.49
C ARG A 12 6.61 21.61 -13.30
N ALA A 13 7.44 21.79 -12.28
CA ALA A 13 7.36 21.00 -11.05
C ALA A 13 6.06 21.28 -10.28
N ALA A 14 5.60 22.53 -10.23
CA ALA A 14 4.33 22.91 -9.61
C ALA A 14 3.13 22.38 -10.40
N GLU A 15 3.13 22.46 -11.73
CA GLU A 15 2.09 21.87 -12.59
C GLU A 15 2.05 20.35 -12.47
N GLN A 16 3.20 19.68 -12.36
CA GLN A 16 3.30 18.25 -12.16
C GLN A 16 2.78 17.84 -10.79
N GLN A 17 3.00 18.66 -9.75
CA GLN A 17 2.45 18.45 -8.41
C GLN A 17 0.92 18.61 -8.37
N LEU A 18 0.35 19.51 -9.13
CA LEU A 18 -1.11 19.70 -9.28
C LEU A 18 -1.79 18.52 -10.01
N GLN A 19 -1.05 17.76 -10.79
CA GLN A 19 -1.55 16.60 -11.53
C GLN A 19 -1.41 15.27 -10.79
N GLN A 20 -0.86 15.26 -9.57
CA GLN A 20 -0.71 14.02 -8.78
C GLN A 20 -1.88 13.83 -7.82
N PRO A 21 -2.34 12.58 -7.61
CA PRO A 21 -3.27 12.26 -6.54
C PRO A 21 -2.54 12.29 -5.18
N ALA A 22 -2.20 13.49 -4.69
CA ALA A 22 -1.38 13.68 -3.50
C ALA A 22 -1.90 12.90 -2.27
N TRP A 23 -3.23 12.78 -2.16
CA TRP A 23 -3.90 12.00 -1.12
C TRP A 23 -3.48 10.53 -1.12
N ALA A 24 -3.13 9.97 -2.29
CA ALA A 24 -2.76 8.55 -2.40
C ALA A 24 -1.41 8.22 -1.75
N TYR A 25 -0.54 9.21 -1.60
CA TYR A 25 0.83 8.98 -1.09
C TYR A 25 0.94 9.10 0.42
N GLY A 26 -0.02 9.75 1.08
CA GLY A 26 -0.04 9.93 2.54
C GLY A 26 1.18 10.67 3.08
N VAL A 27 1.80 11.54 2.28
CA VAL A 27 2.95 12.33 2.71
C VAL A 27 2.46 13.43 3.65
N PRO A 28 3.01 13.55 4.86
CA PRO A 28 2.61 14.60 5.78
C PRO A 28 3.01 15.98 5.22
N PRO A 29 2.23 17.04 5.55
CA PRO A 29 2.66 18.39 5.25
C PRO A 29 3.98 18.69 5.98
N PRO A 30 4.79 19.63 5.49
CA PRO A 30 5.95 20.07 6.23
C PRO A 30 5.57 20.54 7.64
N PRO A 31 6.37 20.23 8.67
CA PRO A 31 6.09 20.71 10.01
C PRO A 31 6.06 22.25 10.02
N ALA A 32 5.18 22.82 10.86
CA ALA A 32 5.14 24.26 11.00
C ALA A 32 6.49 24.78 11.52
N PRO A 33 6.94 25.96 11.08
CA PRO A 33 8.18 26.54 11.56
C PRO A 33 8.24 26.59 13.09
N GLY A 34 9.33 26.11 13.68
CA GLY A 34 9.53 26.10 15.13
C GLY A 34 8.88 24.91 15.86
N THR A 35 8.20 23.99 15.16
CA THR A 35 7.68 22.77 15.79
C THR A 35 8.76 21.69 15.87
N THR A 36 8.98 21.15 17.07
CA THR A 36 9.81 19.94 17.25
C THR A 36 8.90 18.73 17.21
N PRO A 37 9.19 17.72 16.36
CA PRO A 37 8.42 16.48 16.37
C PRO A 37 8.46 15.83 17.77
N PRO A 38 7.37 15.20 18.23
CA PRO A 38 7.41 14.47 19.49
C PRO A 38 8.47 13.36 19.41
N PRO A 39 9.12 13.04 20.53
CA PRO A 39 10.09 11.94 20.56
C PRO A 39 9.39 10.63 20.15
N PRO A 40 10.12 9.70 19.49
CA PRO A 40 9.56 8.41 19.13
C PRO A 40 9.10 7.65 20.38
N ALA A 41 7.98 6.94 20.26
CA ALA A 41 7.51 6.07 21.33
C ALA A 41 8.57 5.01 21.68
N ARG A 42 8.79 4.81 22.96
CA ARG A 42 9.77 3.86 23.51
C ARG A 42 9.03 2.68 24.13
N ASP A 43 9.65 1.53 24.06
CA ASP A 43 9.20 0.31 24.75
C ASP A 43 9.51 0.44 26.24
N ASP A 44 8.52 0.28 27.08
CA ASP A 44 8.63 0.28 28.54
C ASP A 44 8.58 -1.15 29.14
N GLY A 45 8.59 -2.18 28.25
CA GLY A 45 8.49 -3.58 28.65
C GLY A 45 7.05 -4.09 28.86
N THR A 46 6.04 -3.23 28.69
CA THR A 46 4.64 -3.64 28.82
C THR A 46 4.29 -4.68 27.75
N MET A 47 3.74 -5.82 28.21
CA MET A 47 3.26 -6.89 27.33
C MET A 47 1.87 -6.56 26.80
N LEU A 48 1.80 -6.36 25.50
CA LEU A 48 0.57 -6.05 24.77
C LEU A 48 -0.06 -7.34 24.23
N SER A 49 -1.37 -7.34 24.03
CA SER A 49 -2.14 -8.48 23.52
C SER A 49 -3.19 -8.03 22.51
N LEU A 50 -3.65 -8.96 21.67
CA LEU A 50 -4.78 -8.76 20.76
C LEU A 50 -5.89 -9.78 21.05
N PRO A 51 -7.17 -9.39 20.89
CA PRO A 51 -8.28 -10.32 20.95
C PRO A 51 -8.11 -11.46 19.93
N GLY A 52 -8.35 -12.69 20.35
CA GLY A 52 -8.22 -13.87 19.50
C GLY A 52 -6.78 -14.37 19.30
N SER A 53 -5.78 -13.73 19.92
CA SER A 53 -4.41 -14.22 19.97
C SER A 53 -4.04 -14.67 21.39
N ASP A 54 -3.33 -15.78 21.50
CA ASP A 54 -2.70 -16.24 22.74
C ASP A 54 -1.32 -15.61 22.98
N LYS A 55 -0.83 -14.85 22.03
CA LYS A 55 0.49 -14.22 22.04
C LYS A 55 0.48 -12.90 22.79
N LYS A 56 1.64 -12.57 23.34
CA LYS A 56 1.92 -11.25 23.93
C LYS A 56 3.27 -10.75 23.46
N PHE A 57 3.36 -9.48 23.14
CA PHE A 57 4.59 -8.86 22.64
C PHE A 57 4.77 -7.48 23.23
N THR A 58 6.02 -7.05 23.42
CA THR A 58 6.32 -5.65 23.76
C THR A 58 6.21 -4.77 22.52
N PHE A 59 6.23 -3.45 22.73
CA PHE A 59 6.15 -2.47 21.65
C PHE A 59 7.28 -2.63 20.62
N ASN A 60 8.50 -2.94 21.06
CA ASN A 60 9.64 -3.17 20.19
C ASN A 60 9.50 -4.48 19.40
N GLN A 61 9.08 -5.57 20.04
CA GLN A 61 8.84 -6.85 19.38
C GLN A 61 7.79 -6.72 18.27
N ILE A 62 6.69 -5.97 18.51
CA ILE A 62 5.66 -5.72 17.49
C ILE A 62 6.27 -5.05 16.25
N ARG A 63 7.29 -4.23 16.41
CA ARG A 63 7.95 -3.46 15.33
C ARG A 63 9.24 -4.08 14.81
N GLY A 64 9.56 -5.30 15.23
CA GLY A 64 10.79 -5.96 14.83
C GLY A 64 12.03 -5.16 15.22
N ARG A 65 12.03 -4.52 16.39
CA ARG A 65 13.18 -3.81 16.96
C ARG A 65 13.80 -4.66 18.06
N LYS A 66 15.12 -4.70 18.11
CA LYS A 66 15.84 -5.40 19.16
C LYS A 66 15.69 -4.67 20.52
N ASP A 67 15.83 -3.36 20.50
CA ASP A 67 15.78 -2.50 21.69
C ASP A 67 15.37 -1.06 21.31
N ASN A 68 15.39 -0.16 22.30
CA ASN A 68 15.04 1.25 22.11
C ASN A 68 16.17 2.11 21.52
N ASP A 69 17.40 1.67 21.60
CA ASP A 69 18.58 2.53 21.46
C ASP A 69 19.40 2.18 20.21
N THR A 70 19.19 0.99 19.63
CA THR A 70 19.89 0.56 18.42
C THR A 70 18.95 0.43 17.22
N PRO A 71 19.45 0.59 16.00
CA PRO A 71 18.68 0.32 14.77
C PRO A 71 18.49 -1.17 14.50
N ALA A 72 19.09 -2.05 15.32
CA ALA A 72 19.11 -3.50 15.10
C ALA A 72 17.68 -4.09 15.02
N ARG A 73 17.49 -5.01 14.09
CA ARG A 73 16.22 -5.64 13.78
C ARG A 73 16.16 -7.09 14.24
N VAL A 74 14.95 -7.48 14.56
CA VAL A 74 14.57 -8.87 14.88
C VAL A 74 13.26 -9.19 14.15
N ALA A 75 12.81 -10.44 14.20
CA ALA A 75 11.49 -10.81 13.69
C ALA A 75 10.40 -9.93 14.34
N PRO A 76 9.47 -9.34 13.57
CA PRO A 76 8.31 -8.64 14.14
C PRO A 76 7.32 -9.64 14.75
N ALA A 77 6.38 -9.13 15.55
CA ALA A 77 5.32 -9.96 16.12
C ALA A 77 4.50 -10.66 15.05
N ASP A 78 4.27 -11.94 15.27
CA ASP A 78 3.30 -12.75 14.57
C ASP A 78 2.15 -13.09 15.54
N TRP A 79 1.06 -12.33 15.42
CA TRP A 79 -0.08 -12.46 16.31
C TRP A 79 -0.89 -13.76 16.08
N TYR A 80 -0.94 -14.24 14.84
CA TYR A 80 -1.82 -15.32 14.41
C TYR A 80 -1.07 -16.30 13.50
N PRO A 81 -0.15 -17.11 14.05
CA PRO A 81 0.68 -18.01 13.24
C PRO A 81 -0.10 -19.14 12.54
N GLY A 82 -1.39 -19.31 12.89
CA GLY A 82 -2.29 -20.23 12.21
C GLY A 82 -2.95 -19.70 10.94
N ASP A 83 -2.81 -18.40 10.66
CA ASP A 83 -3.51 -17.74 9.55
C ASP A 83 -2.75 -17.82 8.21
N HIS A 84 -1.54 -18.32 8.23
CA HIS A 84 -0.66 -18.31 7.07
C HIS A 84 0.28 -19.54 7.09
N PRO A 85 0.86 -19.93 5.96
CA PRO A 85 1.89 -20.99 5.91
C PRO A 85 3.14 -20.61 6.70
N ALA A 86 4.03 -21.58 6.95
CA ALA A 86 5.34 -21.29 7.53
C ALA A 86 6.09 -20.24 6.70
N MET A 87 6.53 -19.18 7.37
CA MET A 87 7.23 -18.08 6.72
C MET A 87 8.67 -18.45 6.36
N PRO A 88 9.14 -18.24 5.13
CA PRO A 88 10.56 -18.27 4.82
C PRO A 88 11.33 -17.25 5.66
N LYS A 89 12.61 -17.49 5.93
CA LYS A 89 13.44 -16.62 6.77
C LYS A 89 13.38 -15.14 6.35
N ILE A 90 13.48 -14.85 5.06
CA ILE A 90 13.42 -13.47 4.55
C ILE A 90 12.07 -12.79 4.85
N VAL A 91 10.99 -13.54 4.92
CA VAL A 91 9.65 -13.03 5.26
C VAL A 91 9.52 -12.85 6.77
N ALA A 92 9.97 -13.83 7.57
CA ALA A 92 9.80 -13.83 9.02
C ALA A 92 10.78 -12.88 9.73
N GLU A 93 12.04 -12.83 9.29
CA GLU A 93 13.14 -12.19 10.01
C GLU A 93 13.81 -11.08 9.20
N GLY A 94 13.84 -11.20 7.85
CA GLY A 94 14.69 -10.37 7.00
C GLY A 94 16.16 -10.76 7.10
N ASP A 95 17.04 -9.78 6.85
CA ASP A 95 18.49 -9.89 7.05
C ASP A 95 19.05 -8.52 7.45
N ASP A 96 19.21 -8.31 8.76
CA ASP A 96 19.67 -7.04 9.33
C ASP A 96 21.09 -6.69 8.86
N SER A 97 21.95 -7.68 8.62
CA SER A 97 23.32 -7.47 8.15
C SER A 97 23.39 -6.84 6.76
N ARG A 98 22.36 -7.04 5.93
CA ARG A 98 22.19 -6.44 4.59
C ARG A 98 21.16 -5.31 4.60
N GLY A 99 20.67 -4.90 5.78
CA GLY A 99 19.66 -3.86 5.94
C GLY A 99 18.26 -4.24 5.44
N ILE A 100 17.96 -5.54 5.31
CA ILE A 100 16.66 -6.03 4.87
C ILE A 100 15.81 -6.32 6.09
N VAL A 101 14.75 -5.55 6.29
CA VAL A 101 13.76 -5.86 7.34
C VAL A 101 12.84 -7.00 6.90
N ALA A 102 12.30 -7.73 7.86
CA ALA A 102 11.31 -8.78 7.58
C ALA A 102 10.17 -8.30 6.67
N CYS A 103 9.85 -9.02 5.61
CA CYS A 103 8.74 -8.64 4.71
C CYS A 103 7.42 -8.55 5.49
N SER A 104 7.22 -9.42 6.48
CA SER A 104 6.06 -9.45 7.37
C SER A 104 5.93 -8.18 8.22
N LEU A 105 7.00 -7.40 8.42
CA LEU A 105 6.92 -6.12 9.13
C LEU A 105 5.98 -5.14 8.41
N CYS A 106 6.05 -5.04 7.09
CA CYS A 106 5.27 -4.08 6.30
C CYS A 106 4.07 -4.71 5.61
N HIS A 107 4.22 -5.92 5.11
CA HIS A 107 3.17 -6.64 4.37
C HIS A 107 2.29 -7.51 5.27
N TYR A 108 2.61 -7.63 6.54
CA TYR A 108 2.04 -8.54 7.52
C TYR A 108 2.26 -10.02 7.18
N PRO A 109 2.25 -10.93 8.19
CA PRO A 109 2.35 -12.37 7.94
C PRO A 109 1.30 -12.88 6.95
N ASN A 110 0.07 -12.36 6.99
CA ASN A 110 -1.02 -12.73 6.08
C ASN A 110 -1.01 -12.00 4.71
N GLY A 111 0.02 -11.21 4.41
CA GLY A 111 0.19 -10.53 3.14
C GLY A 111 -0.80 -9.40 2.84
N LYS A 112 -1.65 -8.99 3.79
CA LYS A 112 -2.60 -7.89 3.58
C LYS A 112 -1.94 -6.51 3.57
N GLY A 113 -0.93 -6.32 4.42
CA GLY A 113 -0.30 -5.02 4.61
C GLY A 113 -1.27 -3.98 5.15
N ARG A 114 -1.00 -2.72 4.84
CA ARG A 114 -1.86 -1.56 5.17
C ARG A 114 -1.90 -0.63 3.96
N SER A 115 -2.74 0.43 4.01
CA SER A 115 -2.96 1.32 2.86
C SER A 115 -1.69 2.02 2.33
N GLU A 116 -0.68 2.23 3.18
CA GLU A 116 0.61 2.81 2.76
C GLU A 116 1.52 1.82 2.01
N ASN A 117 1.26 0.52 2.10
CA ASN A 117 2.05 -0.56 1.51
C ASN A 117 1.25 -1.33 0.44
N ALA A 118 1.91 -2.24 -0.25
CA ALA A 118 1.25 -3.21 -1.12
C ALA A 118 0.63 -4.34 -0.29
N SER A 119 -0.44 -4.94 -0.82
CA SER A 119 -1.03 -6.18 -0.33
C SER A 119 -0.64 -7.32 -1.29
N PRO A 120 0.47 -8.05 -1.05
CA PRO A 120 0.95 -9.08 -1.97
C PRO A 120 0.17 -10.40 -1.90
N ALA A 121 -0.67 -10.63 -0.87
CA ALA A 121 -1.44 -11.85 -0.73
C ALA A 121 -2.25 -12.18 -1.99
N GLY A 122 -2.11 -13.41 -2.48
CA GLY A 122 -2.86 -13.95 -3.63
C GLY A 122 -2.52 -13.29 -4.98
N LEU A 123 -1.46 -12.49 -5.06
CA LEU A 123 -0.95 -12.02 -6.35
C LEU A 123 -0.16 -13.14 -7.03
N PRO A 124 -0.16 -13.22 -8.38
CA PRO A 124 0.61 -14.23 -9.09
C PRO A 124 2.10 -14.20 -8.71
N ARG A 125 2.70 -15.38 -8.52
CA ARG A 125 4.12 -15.52 -8.15
C ARG A 125 5.04 -14.77 -9.12
N GLU A 126 4.83 -14.94 -10.41
CA GLU A 126 5.61 -14.30 -11.48
C GLU A 126 5.47 -12.77 -11.44
N TYR A 127 4.28 -12.28 -11.09
CA TYR A 127 4.07 -10.85 -10.91
C TYR A 127 4.90 -10.32 -9.72
N ILE A 128 4.85 -11.00 -8.56
CA ILE A 128 5.61 -10.56 -7.37
C ILE A 128 7.11 -10.56 -7.65
N MET A 129 7.63 -11.64 -8.26
CA MET A 129 9.05 -11.72 -8.65
C MET A 129 9.44 -10.58 -9.57
N ARG A 130 8.67 -10.36 -10.64
CA ARG A 130 8.93 -9.26 -11.58
C ARG A 130 8.93 -7.89 -10.89
N GLN A 131 8.02 -7.66 -9.94
CA GLN A 131 7.99 -6.39 -9.22
C GLN A 131 9.23 -6.17 -8.35
N LEU A 132 9.79 -7.23 -7.76
CA LEU A 132 11.06 -7.15 -7.03
C LEU A 132 12.24 -6.95 -7.98
N HIS A 133 12.26 -7.61 -9.14
CA HIS A 133 13.26 -7.38 -10.18
C HIS A 133 13.18 -5.94 -10.72
N ASP A 134 11.98 -5.45 -11.06
CA ASP A 134 11.79 -4.06 -11.52
C ASP A 134 12.31 -3.03 -10.48
N MET A 135 12.12 -3.29 -9.18
CA MET A 135 12.67 -2.45 -8.11
C MET A 135 14.19 -2.57 -8.01
N ARG A 136 14.74 -3.78 -8.10
CA ARG A 136 16.20 -4.03 -8.09
C ARG A 136 16.90 -3.31 -9.23
N ASP A 137 16.30 -3.30 -10.41
CA ASP A 137 16.86 -2.78 -11.64
C ASP A 137 16.43 -1.32 -11.92
N ASP A 138 15.94 -0.61 -10.89
CA ASP A 138 15.49 0.79 -10.93
C ASP A 138 14.33 1.09 -11.92
N MET A 139 13.64 0.06 -12.42
CA MET A 139 12.50 0.19 -13.32
C MET A 139 11.19 0.44 -12.58
N ARG A 140 11.19 0.37 -11.25
CA ARG A 140 10.03 0.66 -10.41
C ARG A 140 10.41 1.50 -9.21
N ALA A 141 9.97 2.74 -9.21
CA ALA A 141 10.09 3.71 -8.12
C ALA A 141 8.74 4.38 -7.83
N SER A 142 8.72 5.41 -7.03
CA SER A 142 7.55 6.27 -6.80
C SER A 142 7.73 7.62 -7.49
N ALA A 143 6.68 8.13 -8.13
CA ALA A 143 6.63 9.49 -8.66
C ALA A 143 6.72 10.54 -7.53
N GLU A 144 6.26 10.18 -6.32
CA GLU A 144 6.44 11.00 -5.12
C GLU A 144 7.72 10.55 -4.38
N ARG A 145 8.78 11.32 -4.53
CA ARG A 145 10.10 10.99 -3.97
C ARG A 145 10.14 10.93 -2.45
N ARG A 146 9.20 11.59 -1.76
CA ARG A 146 9.08 11.54 -0.28
C ARG A 146 8.43 10.25 0.22
N LYS A 147 7.98 9.35 -0.68
CA LYS A 147 7.39 8.05 -0.31
C LYS A 147 8.47 7.06 0.14
N ALA A 148 8.87 7.16 1.40
CA ALA A 148 9.96 6.39 2.00
C ALA A 148 9.78 4.86 1.86
N ASN A 149 8.54 4.37 1.94
CA ASN A 149 8.25 2.94 1.81
C ASN A 149 8.68 2.36 0.46
N THR A 150 8.50 3.10 -0.64
CA THR A 150 8.94 2.64 -1.98
C THR A 150 10.46 2.65 -2.07
N GLN A 151 11.13 3.67 -1.52
CA GLN A 151 12.59 3.72 -1.48
C GLN A 151 13.18 2.55 -0.68
N ALA A 152 12.57 2.24 0.48
CA ALA A 152 12.96 1.08 1.27
C ALA A 152 12.82 -0.22 0.48
N MET A 153 11.70 -0.43 -0.24
CA MET A 153 11.50 -1.61 -1.08
C MET A 153 12.53 -1.74 -2.21
N VAL A 154 12.92 -0.63 -2.84
CA VAL A 154 14.01 -0.60 -3.85
C VAL A 154 15.33 -1.04 -3.20
N SER A 155 15.66 -0.51 -2.02
CA SER A 155 16.88 -0.89 -1.30
C SER A 155 16.88 -2.38 -0.91
N PHE A 156 15.75 -2.89 -0.43
CA PHE A 156 15.61 -4.31 -0.08
C PHE A 156 15.75 -5.20 -1.30
N ALA A 157 15.06 -4.89 -2.41
CA ALA A 157 15.12 -5.67 -3.64
C ALA A 157 16.55 -5.74 -4.20
N LYS A 158 17.33 -4.65 -4.10
CA LYS A 158 18.76 -4.62 -4.50
C LYS A 158 19.63 -5.52 -3.63
N ALA A 159 19.28 -5.70 -2.36
CA ALA A 159 20.06 -6.50 -1.42
C ALA A 159 19.62 -7.98 -1.37
N MET A 160 18.45 -8.33 -1.91
CA MET A 160 17.93 -9.70 -1.91
C MET A 160 18.65 -10.59 -2.93
N THR A 161 18.86 -11.86 -2.57
CA THR A 161 19.26 -12.91 -3.50
C THR A 161 18.07 -13.38 -4.33
N GLU A 162 18.34 -14.10 -5.43
CA GLU A 162 17.27 -14.67 -6.27
C GLU A 162 16.43 -15.70 -5.51
N ASP A 163 17.06 -16.53 -4.69
CA ASP A 163 16.36 -17.54 -3.86
C ASP A 163 15.40 -16.86 -2.86
N GLU A 164 15.80 -15.72 -2.28
CA GLU A 164 14.95 -14.96 -1.37
C GLU A 164 13.76 -14.31 -2.09
N ILE A 165 13.98 -13.80 -3.31
CA ILE A 165 12.91 -13.27 -4.17
C ILE A 165 11.90 -14.39 -4.48
N GLN A 166 12.39 -15.57 -4.86
CA GLN A 166 11.55 -16.74 -5.16
C GLN A 166 10.78 -17.21 -3.93
N ALA A 167 11.45 -17.28 -2.77
CA ALA A 167 10.84 -17.70 -1.51
C ALA A 167 9.73 -16.71 -1.06
N ALA A 168 10.00 -15.41 -1.09
CA ALA A 168 9.02 -14.39 -0.74
C ALA A 168 7.83 -14.40 -1.72
N ALA A 169 8.09 -14.50 -3.02
CA ALA A 169 7.03 -14.54 -4.03
C ALA A 169 6.19 -15.81 -3.90
N GLY A 170 6.81 -16.97 -3.68
CA GLY A 170 6.10 -18.23 -3.43
C GLY A 170 5.20 -18.15 -2.19
N TYR A 171 5.72 -17.59 -1.11
CA TYR A 171 4.98 -17.42 0.13
C TYR A 171 3.73 -16.54 -0.05
N PHE A 172 3.87 -15.31 -0.54
CA PHE A 172 2.74 -14.41 -0.68
C PHE A 172 1.73 -14.83 -1.77
N SER A 173 2.19 -15.48 -2.83
CA SER A 173 1.29 -15.98 -3.87
C SER A 173 0.45 -17.17 -3.43
N SER A 174 0.92 -17.96 -2.46
CA SER A 174 0.16 -19.11 -1.92
C SER A 174 -1.01 -18.70 -1.03
N MET A 175 -1.08 -17.43 -0.63
CA MET A 175 -2.13 -16.93 0.25
C MET A 175 -3.42 -16.64 -0.50
N GLN A 176 -4.53 -16.81 0.21
CA GLN A 176 -5.81 -16.35 -0.28
C GLN A 176 -5.98 -14.84 -0.03
N TRP A 177 -6.38 -14.11 -1.09
CA TRP A 177 -6.77 -12.72 -0.93
C TRP A 177 -8.12 -12.63 -0.22
N THR A 178 -8.18 -11.91 0.88
CA THR A 178 -9.41 -11.57 1.58
C THR A 178 -9.51 -10.05 1.76
N PRO A 179 -10.68 -9.42 1.47
CA PRO A 179 -10.83 -7.98 1.58
C PRO A 179 -10.69 -7.52 3.04
N TRP A 180 -10.12 -6.35 3.21
CA TRP A 180 -9.97 -5.70 4.52
C TRP A 180 -10.38 -4.23 4.48
N ILE A 181 -10.83 -3.74 3.31
CA ILE A 181 -11.24 -2.36 3.08
C ILE A 181 -12.71 -2.34 2.71
N LYS A 182 -13.47 -1.46 3.36
CA LYS A 182 -14.85 -1.13 3.01
C LYS A 182 -14.89 0.25 2.36
N VAL A 183 -15.38 0.35 1.13
CA VAL A 183 -15.59 1.63 0.44
C VAL A 183 -16.91 2.25 0.90
N VAL A 184 -16.87 3.55 1.22
CA VAL A 184 -18.02 4.35 1.64
C VAL A 184 -18.03 5.66 0.87
N GLU A 185 -19.06 5.90 0.07
CA GLU A 185 -19.29 7.20 -0.56
C GLU A 185 -19.75 8.22 0.49
N SER A 186 -19.09 9.37 0.57
CA SER A 186 -19.37 10.40 1.57
C SER A 186 -19.02 11.79 1.06
N THR A 187 -19.68 12.81 1.62
CA THR A 187 -19.33 14.22 1.43
C THR A 187 -18.32 14.72 2.46
N THR A 188 -18.17 14.00 3.58
CA THR A 188 -17.27 14.34 4.68
C THR A 188 -16.45 13.13 5.12
N VAL A 189 -15.31 13.40 5.73
CA VAL A 189 -14.38 12.38 6.28
C VAL A 189 -13.94 12.79 7.68
N PRO A 190 -13.49 11.86 8.52
CA PRO A 190 -12.82 12.21 9.75
C PRO A 190 -11.60 13.09 9.47
N LYS A 191 -11.36 14.10 10.31
CA LYS A 191 -10.08 14.81 10.34
C LYS A 191 -8.98 13.84 10.68
N THR A 192 -7.86 13.91 9.96
CA THR A 192 -6.77 12.95 10.10
C THR A 192 -5.41 13.64 10.23
N ARG A 193 -4.47 12.94 10.83
CA ARG A 193 -3.02 13.20 10.70
C ARG A 193 -2.39 12.14 9.81
N SER A 194 -1.39 12.53 9.03
CA SER A 194 -0.57 11.56 8.29
C SER A 194 0.56 11.06 9.18
N GLN A 195 0.71 9.74 9.27
CA GLN A 195 1.78 9.10 10.02
C GLN A 195 2.32 7.88 9.27
N GLY A 196 3.57 7.94 8.85
CA GLY A 196 4.21 6.85 8.11
C GLY A 196 3.49 6.47 6.80
N GLY A 197 2.70 7.40 6.25
CA GLY A 197 1.89 7.19 5.05
C GLY A 197 0.46 6.71 5.30
N LEU A 198 0.07 6.54 6.57
CA LEU A 198 -1.31 6.28 7.00
C LEU A 198 -2.04 7.58 7.34
N PHE A 199 -3.34 7.60 7.11
CA PHE A 199 -4.24 8.61 7.66
C PHE A 199 -4.88 8.06 8.94
N ILE A 200 -4.52 8.65 10.07
CA ILE A 200 -5.02 8.27 11.39
C ILE A 200 -6.03 9.32 11.86
N PRO A 201 -7.27 8.92 12.21
CA PRO A 201 -8.27 9.86 12.72
C PRO A 201 -7.76 10.62 13.95
N LEU A 202 -8.05 11.92 14.01
CA LEU A 202 -7.79 12.73 15.19
C LEU A 202 -8.79 12.39 16.30
N THR A 203 -8.34 12.53 17.55
CA THR A 203 -9.12 12.18 18.73
C THR A 203 -9.20 13.37 19.71
N GLY A 204 -10.06 13.28 20.73
CA GLY A 204 -10.19 14.32 21.75
C GLY A 204 -10.72 15.65 21.16
N ALA A 205 -10.11 16.76 21.55
CA ALA A 205 -10.53 18.11 21.13
C ALA A 205 -10.30 18.38 19.64
N ASP A 206 -9.38 17.67 18.99
CA ASP A 206 -9.07 17.82 17.58
C ASP A 206 -9.94 16.92 16.68
N ALA A 207 -10.72 16.01 17.26
CA ALA A 207 -11.65 15.14 16.53
C ALA A 207 -12.69 15.96 15.75
N GLY A 208 -13.28 15.34 14.76
CA GLY A 208 -14.33 15.95 13.95
C GLY A 208 -14.28 15.48 12.51
N THR A 209 -15.07 16.13 11.68
CA THR A 209 -15.13 15.85 10.24
C THR A 209 -14.72 17.07 9.43
N GLU A 210 -14.36 16.82 8.18
CA GLU A 210 -14.05 17.84 7.18
C GLU A 210 -14.60 17.41 5.81
N PRO A 211 -14.82 18.33 4.86
CA PRO A 211 -15.23 17.97 3.51
C PRO A 211 -14.21 17.03 2.86
N ILE A 212 -14.71 15.98 2.18
CA ILE A 212 -13.83 15.04 1.50
C ILE A 212 -13.09 15.70 0.32
N GLY A 213 -13.74 16.65 -0.35
CA GLY A 213 -13.21 17.25 -1.59
C GLY A 213 -13.02 16.18 -2.67
N ASN A 214 -11.96 16.35 -3.46
CA ASN A 214 -11.60 15.42 -4.53
C ASN A 214 -10.45 14.50 -4.12
N ARG A 215 -10.68 13.69 -3.12
CA ARG A 215 -9.67 12.78 -2.55
C ARG A 215 -10.32 11.51 -2.00
N ILE A 216 -9.50 10.49 -1.82
CA ILE A 216 -9.87 9.29 -1.04
C ILE A 216 -9.10 9.35 0.27
N ILE A 217 -9.77 9.01 1.37
CA ILE A 217 -9.17 8.89 2.69
C ILE A 217 -9.42 7.48 3.22
N GLU A 218 -8.34 6.71 3.34
CA GLU A 218 -8.36 5.38 3.95
C GLU A 218 -7.94 5.50 5.41
N VAL A 219 -8.86 5.18 6.32
CA VAL A 219 -8.59 5.22 7.76
C VAL A 219 -8.81 3.83 8.37
N PRO A 220 -8.02 3.45 9.37
CA PRO A 220 -8.30 2.25 10.15
C PRO A 220 -9.62 2.40 10.93
N VAL A 221 -10.36 1.30 11.10
CA VAL A 221 -11.54 1.26 11.97
C VAL A 221 -11.11 1.42 13.43
N ASP A 222 -9.97 0.82 13.78
CA ASP A 222 -9.34 0.99 15.09
C ASP A 222 -7.88 1.43 14.91
N ALA A 223 -7.61 2.66 15.32
CA ALA A 223 -6.28 3.27 15.19
C ALA A 223 -5.26 2.58 16.11
N GLN A 224 -5.64 2.16 17.32
CA GLN A 224 -4.74 1.49 18.26
C GLN A 224 -4.33 0.11 17.74
N HIS A 225 -5.29 -0.69 17.26
CA HIS A 225 -5.02 -1.99 16.64
C HIS A 225 -4.09 -1.84 15.43
N THR A 226 -4.34 -0.86 14.58
CA THR A 226 -3.54 -0.66 13.36
C THR A 226 -2.16 -0.08 13.65
N GLU A 227 -2.09 1.00 14.45
CA GLU A 227 -0.87 1.78 14.63
C GLU A 227 0.04 1.20 15.71
N THR A 228 -0.53 0.86 16.87
CA THR A 228 0.23 0.39 18.03
C THR A 228 0.47 -1.11 17.94
N LEU A 229 -0.58 -1.88 17.76
CA LEU A 229 -0.53 -3.34 17.80
C LEU A 229 -0.18 -3.98 16.45
N ARG A 230 -0.29 -3.24 15.35
CA ARG A 230 -0.02 -3.73 13.98
C ARG A 230 -0.81 -5.00 13.69
N ASP A 231 -2.07 -5.01 14.10
CA ASP A 231 -3.00 -6.11 13.92
C ASP A 231 -3.23 -6.41 12.43
N PRO A 232 -2.87 -7.61 11.94
CA PRO A 232 -3.08 -7.99 10.54
C PRO A 232 -4.56 -8.22 10.18
N HIS A 233 -5.46 -8.23 11.16
CA HIS A 233 -6.90 -8.31 10.97
C HIS A 233 -7.59 -6.95 11.00
N SER A 234 -6.87 -5.86 11.33
CA SER A 234 -7.45 -4.52 11.45
C SER A 234 -8.07 -4.07 10.13
N PRO A 235 -9.41 -3.81 10.06
CA PRO A 235 -10.08 -3.37 8.86
C PRO A 235 -9.94 -1.85 8.67
N PHE A 236 -10.16 -1.42 7.40
CA PHE A 236 -10.13 -0.02 7.01
C PHE A 236 -11.43 0.40 6.35
N ILE A 237 -11.74 1.69 6.44
CA ILE A 237 -12.76 2.35 5.64
C ILE A 237 -12.06 3.28 4.64
N ALA A 238 -12.39 3.11 3.36
CA ALA A 238 -12.00 4.02 2.30
C ALA A 238 -13.18 4.94 1.99
N TYR A 239 -13.13 6.16 2.47
CA TYR A 239 -14.09 7.20 2.09
C TYR A 239 -13.76 7.72 0.70
N VAL A 240 -14.77 7.76 -0.17
CA VAL A 240 -14.68 8.26 -1.55
C VAL A 240 -15.77 9.30 -1.81
N PRO A 241 -15.58 10.27 -2.72
CA PRO A 241 -16.62 11.24 -3.07
C PRO A 241 -17.87 10.56 -3.63
N VAL A 242 -19.03 11.12 -3.33
CA VAL A 242 -20.33 10.62 -3.81
C VAL A 242 -20.35 10.56 -5.34
N GLY A 243 -20.78 9.43 -5.89
CA GLY A 243 -20.84 9.16 -7.34
C GLY A 243 -19.52 8.63 -7.95
N SER A 244 -18.43 8.54 -7.16
CA SER A 244 -17.14 8.04 -7.66
C SER A 244 -17.21 6.60 -8.12
N VAL A 245 -17.93 5.75 -7.38
CA VAL A 245 -18.06 4.32 -7.72
C VAL A 245 -18.76 4.14 -9.07
N ALA A 246 -19.85 4.88 -9.33
CA ALA A 246 -20.57 4.81 -10.60
C ALA A 246 -19.72 5.32 -11.79
N LYS A 247 -19.02 6.45 -11.62
CA LYS A 247 -18.11 6.99 -12.64
C LYS A 247 -16.94 6.04 -12.91
N GLY A 248 -16.40 5.44 -11.85
CA GLY A 248 -15.33 4.45 -11.97
C GLY A 248 -15.77 3.20 -12.69
N LYS A 249 -16.99 2.72 -12.44
CA LYS A 249 -17.58 1.61 -13.16
C LYS A 249 -17.60 1.87 -14.67
N ASP A 250 -18.06 3.04 -15.10
CA ASP A 250 -18.09 3.39 -16.54
C ASP A 250 -16.69 3.37 -17.14
N LEU A 251 -15.71 4.04 -16.52
CA LEU A 251 -14.32 4.02 -16.99
C LEU A 251 -13.75 2.60 -17.10
N VAL A 252 -13.95 1.77 -16.10
CA VAL A 252 -13.38 0.41 -16.01
C VAL A 252 -14.02 -0.53 -17.01
N THR A 253 -15.34 -0.43 -17.22
CA THR A 253 -16.09 -1.41 -18.04
C THR A 253 -16.28 -0.99 -19.49
N THR A 254 -16.27 0.32 -19.79
CA THR A 254 -16.49 0.85 -21.15
C THR A 254 -15.25 1.51 -21.77
N GLY A 255 -14.27 1.87 -20.93
CA GLY A 255 -13.14 2.71 -21.34
C GLY A 255 -13.46 4.20 -21.43
N GLY A 256 -14.66 4.64 -20.94
CA GLY A 256 -15.03 6.06 -20.85
C GLY A 256 -14.91 6.81 -22.19
N ASN A 257 -15.52 6.30 -23.26
CA ASN A 257 -15.47 6.88 -24.60
C ASN A 257 -14.04 7.07 -25.16
N GLY A 258 -13.17 6.07 -24.97
CA GLY A 258 -11.78 6.09 -25.47
C GLY A 258 -10.82 6.90 -24.61
N LYS A 259 -11.21 7.19 -23.36
CA LYS A 259 -10.35 7.83 -22.37
C LYS A 259 -9.31 6.86 -21.82
N THR A 260 -9.70 5.59 -21.69
CA THR A 260 -8.83 4.49 -21.27
C THR A 260 -9.23 3.20 -21.99
N ILE A 261 -8.53 2.11 -21.67
CA ILE A 261 -8.84 0.75 -22.13
C ILE A 261 -9.62 0.04 -21.03
N GLN A 262 -10.62 -0.77 -21.38
CA GLN A 262 -11.37 -1.57 -20.43
C GLN A 262 -10.44 -2.46 -19.59
N CYS A 263 -10.48 -2.32 -18.29
CA CYS A 263 -9.53 -3.01 -17.39
C CYS A 263 -9.69 -4.53 -17.43
N GLY A 264 -10.92 -5.01 -17.63
CA GLY A 264 -11.25 -6.43 -17.71
C GLY A 264 -10.60 -7.20 -18.85
N LEU A 265 -10.16 -6.51 -19.93
CA LEU A 265 -9.48 -7.16 -21.06
C LEU A 265 -8.16 -7.83 -20.65
N CYS A 266 -7.46 -7.28 -19.66
CA CYS A 266 -6.20 -7.81 -19.18
C CYS A 266 -6.31 -8.37 -17.75
N HIS A 267 -7.08 -7.69 -16.86
CA HIS A 267 -7.19 -8.07 -15.45
C HIS A 267 -8.30 -9.10 -15.17
N GLY A 268 -8.97 -9.66 -16.22
CA GLY A 268 -10.11 -10.56 -16.11
C GLY A 268 -11.43 -9.82 -15.94
N ALA A 269 -12.53 -10.45 -16.34
CA ALA A 269 -13.86 -9.84 -16.34
C ALA A 269 -14.31 -9.36 -14.94
N ASP A 270 -13.90 -10.08 -13.91
CA ASP A 270 -14.13 -9.78 -12.50
C ASP A 270 -12.99 -9.01 -11.83
N LEU A 271 -11.96 -8.64 -12.58
CA LEU A 271 -10.74 -7.94 -12.13
C LEU A 271 -9.91 -8.71 -11.09
N ASN A 272 -10.07 -10.01 -11.00
CA ASN A 272 -9.32 -10.86 -10.06
C ASN A 272 -7.97 -11.33 -10.61
N GLY A 273 -7.61 -10.92 -11.83
CA GLY A 273 -6.35 -11.27 -12.49
C GLY A 273 -6.50 -12.46 -13.44
N VAL A 274 -5.55 -12.58 -14.39
CA VAL A 274 -5.46 -13.71 -15.34
C VAL A 274 -3.99 -14.06 -15.54
N GLY A 275 -3.60 -15.31 -15.27
CA GLY A 275 -2.22 -15.76 -15.42
C GLY A 275 -1.26 -14.92 -14.55
N SER A 276 -0.29 -14.26 -15.16
CA SER A 276 0.66 -13.37 -14.46
C SER A 276 0.17 -11.92 -14.31
N VAL A 277 -1.02 -11.58 -14.82
CA VAL A 277 -1.62 -10.25 -14.65
C VAL A 277 -2.29 -10.17 -13.28
N PRO A 278 -1.97 -9.16 -12.44
CA PRO A 278 -2.45 -9.11 -11.06
C PRO A 278 -3.95 -8.81 -10.97
N GLY A 279 -4.62 -9.37 -9.96
CA GLY A 279 -5.95 -8.93 -9.55
C GLY A 279 -5.91 -7.53 -8.93
N ILE A 280 -6.89 -6.70 -9.29
CA ILE A 280 -7.04 -5.32 -8.80
C ILE A 280 -8.35 -5.09 -8.05
N ALA A 281 -9.26 -6.05 -8.03
CA ALA A 281 -10.52 -5.99 -7.27
C ALA A 281 -10.26 -6.03 -5.75
N ALA A 282 -11.05 -5.27 -5.00
CA ALA A 282 -11.05 -5.21 -3.53
C ALA A 282 -9.71 -4.82 -2.89
N ARG A 283 -8.78 -4.21 -3.62
CA ARG A 283 -7.48 -3.76 -3.10
C ARG A 283 -7.52 -2.29 -2.70
N SER A 284 -6.55 -1.86 -1.88
CA SER A 284 -6.42 -0.47 -1.41
C SER A 284 -6.51 0.53 -2.56
N PRO A 285 -7.50 1.44 -2.56
CA PRO A 285 -7.63 2.46 -3.60
C PRO A 285 -6.43 3.41 -3.62
N SER A 286 -5.86 3.79 -2.48
CA SER A 286 -4.64 4.61 -2.44
C SER A 286 -3.46 3.89 -3.07
N TYR A 287 -3.32 2.57 -2.81
CA TYR A 287 -2.25 1.80 -3.44
C TYR A 287 -2.40 1.75 -4.97
N ILE A 288 -3.59 1.40 -5.47
CA ILE A 288 -3.82 1.33 -6.92
C ILE A 288 -3.66 2.70 -7.58
N ALA A 289 -4.14 3.79 -6.95
CA ALA A 289 -3.96 5.16 -7.46
C ALA A 289 -2.49 5.51 -7.62
N ARG A 290 -1.63 5.16 -6.62
CA ARG A 290 -0.18 5.33 -6.75
C ARG A 290 0.37 4.58 -7.95
N GLN A 291 -0.06 3.32 -8.17
CA GLN A 291 0.44 2.54 -9.30
C GLN A 291 0.05 3.14 -10.66
N LEU A 292 -1.20 3.61 -10.81
CA LEU A 292 -1.63 4.29 -12.04
C LEU A 292 -0.83 5.58 -12.27
N ASN A 293 -0.62 6.38 -11.21
CA ASN A 293 0.16 7.61 -11.31
C ASN A 293 1.64 7.34 -11.55
N ASP A 294 2.26 6.39 -10.85
CA ASP A 294 3.67 6.05 -11.02
C ASP A 294 3.98 5.56 -12.45
N ILE A 295 3.06 4.78 -13.07
CA ILE A 295 3.16 4.40 -14.47
C ILE A 295 2.99 5.61 -15.38
N LYS A 296 1.98 6.45 -15.15
CA LYS A 296 1.73 7.65 -15.96
C LYS A 296 2.91 8.61 -15.95
N GLN A 297 3.57 8.78 -14.80
CA GLN A 297 4.74 9.64 -14.62
C GLN A 297 6.07 8.98 -15.03
N GLY A 298 6.04 7.72 -15.47
CA GLY A 298 7.23 6.98 -15.87
C GLY A 298 8.13 6.54 -14.72
N ALA A 299 7.68 6.67 -13.47
CA ALA A 299 8.42 6.16 -12.31
C ALA A 299 8.33 4.63 -12.19
N ARG A 300 7.35 4.02 -12.85
CA ARG A 300 7.17 2.58 -12.99
C ARG A 300 7.08 2.25 -14.48
N HIS A 301 8.14 1.62 -15.02
CA HIS A 301 8.35 1.44 -16.46
C HIS A 301 8.99 0.09 -16.84
N GLY A 302 8.91 -0.94 -15.96
CA GLY A 302 9.28 -2.31 -16.32
C GLY A 302 8.39 -2.85 -17.45
N ASP A 303 8.85 -3.89 -18.15
CA ASP A 303 8.26 -4.41 -19.40
C ASP A 303 6.74 -4.54 -19.37
N MET A 304 6.19 -5.11 -18.29
CA MET A 304 4.73 -5.25 -18.17
C MET A 304 4.02 -3.96 -17.80
N ALA A 305 4.73 -2.98 -17.21
CA ALA A 305 4.17 -1.65 -16.96
C ALA A 305 4.03 -0.84 -18.26
N GLU A 306 4.85 -1.12 -19.28
CA GLU A 306 4.75 -0.50 -20.60
C GLU A 306 3.36 -0.72 -21.22
N LEU A 307 2.77 -1.93 -21.03
CA LEU A 307 1.41 -2.22 -21.52
C LEU A 307 0.35 -1.31 -20.87
N MET A 308 0.60 -0.87 -19.63
CA MET A 308 -0.30 0.03 -18.90
C MET A 308 -0.15 1.50 -19.31
N LYS A 309 0.92 1.90 -20.02
CA LYS A 309 1.13 3.31 -20.42
C LYS A 309 -0.03 3.85 -21.23
N GLN A 310 -0.55 3.08 -22.20
CA GLN A 310 -1.69 3.50 -23.00
C GLN A 310 -2.98 3.63 -22.18
N VAL A 311 -3.14 2.76 -21.16
CA VAL A 311 -4.29 2.78 -20.24
C VAL A 311 -4.32 4.06 -19.43
N VAL A 312 -3.16 4.52 -18.94
CA VAL A 312 -3.08 5.70 -18.05
C VAL A 312 -2.87 7.02 -18.78
N ALA A 313 -2.53 7.00 -20.07
CA ALA A 313 -2.05 8.18 -20.82
C ALA A 313 -2.99 9.39 -20.72
N LYS A 314 -4.30 9.17 -20.88
CA LYS A 314 -5.32 10.24 -20.87
C LYS A 314 -6.06 10.37 -19.54
N LEU A 315 -5.77 9.53 -18.54
CA LEU A 315 -6.43 9.59 -17.25
C LEU A 315 -6.04 10.87 -16.49
N THR A 316 -7.02 11.58 -15.99
CA THR A 316 -6.84 12.65 -15.02
C THR A 316 -6.72 12.08 -13.60
N PRO A 317 -6.27 12.86 -12.59
CA PRO A 317 -6.33 12.43 -11.19
C PRO A 317 -7.75 12.04 -10.75
N ASP A 318 -8.78 12.73 -11.25
CA ASP A 318 -10.19 12.43 -10.98
C ASP A 318 -10.62 11.08 -11.58
N ASP A 319 -10.16 10.78 -12.80
CA ASP A 319 -10.42 9.49 -13.42
C ASP A 319 -9.76 8.36 -12.62
N MET A 320 -8.52 8.56 -12.18
CA MET A 320 -7.82 7.60 -11.32
C MET A 320 -8.56 7.41 -10.00
N LEU A 321 -9.03 8.49 -9.35
CA LEU A 321 -9.84 8.42 -8.15
C LEU A 321 -11.09 7.57 -8.37
N ASN A 322 -11.84 7.84 -9.43
CA ASN A 322 -13.08 7.12 -9.75
C ASN A 322 -12.81 5.63 -10.04
N ILE A 323 -11.80 5.33 -10.86
CA ILE A 323 -11.39 3.95 -11.17
C ILE A 323 -11.08 3.18 -9.89
N VAL A 324 -10.27 3.75 -8.99
CA VAL A 324 -9.85 3.02 -7.78
C VAL A 324 -10.96 2.94 -6.73
N ALA A 325 -11.89 3.90 -6.68
CA ALA A 325 -13.08 3.81 -5.86
C ALA A 325 -13.95 2.62 -6.28
N TYR A 326 -14.15 2.44 -7.58
CA TYR A 326 -14.91 1.30 -8.10
C TYR A 326 -14.18 -0.03 -7.91
N THR A 327 -12.90 -0.14 -8.28
CA THR A 327 -12.17 -1.41 -8.16
C THR A 327 -12.04 -1.87 -6.71
N ALA A 328 -11.87 -0.93 -5.76
CA ALA A 328 -11.85 -1.24 -4.34
C ALA A 328 -13.22 -1.65 -3.77
N SER A 329 -14.32 -1.20 -4.37
CA SER A 329 -15.69 -1.55 -3.95
C SER A 329 -16.16 -2.93 -4.42
N LEU A 330 -15.41 -3.56 -5.32
CA LEU A 330 -15.73 -4.89 -5.83
C LEU A 330 -15.52 -5.96 -4.75
N PRO A 331 -16.26 -7.10 -4.83
CA PRO A 331 -15.97 -8.24 -3.97
C PRO A 331 -14.58 -8.82 -4.27
N ALA A 332 -13.95 -9.41 -3.26
CA ALA A 332 -12.78 -10.26 -3.49
C ALA A 332 -13.18 -11.54 -4.24
N PRO A 333 -12.19 -12.25 -4.83
CA PRO A 333 -12.45 -13.56 -5.44
C PRO A 333 -13.20 -14.47 -4.47
N ALA A 334 -14.11 -15.28 -5.00
CA ALA A 334 -14.77 -16.32 -4.20
C ALA A 334 -13.70 -17.22 -3.58
N THR A 335 -13.81 -17.45 -2.27
CA THR A 335 -12.84 -18.25 -1.53
C THR A 335 -12.94 -19.72 -1.95
N THR A 336 -11.92 -20.24 -2.64
CA THR A 336 -11.73 -21.69 -2.68
C THR A 336 -11.11 -22.11 -1.35
N PRO A 337 -11.72 -23.00 -0.57
CA PRO A 337 -11.12 -23.45 0.69
C PRO A 337 -9.70 -23.98 0.42
N MET A 338 -8.72 -23.47 1.16
CA MET A 338 -7.37 -24.06 1.15
C MET A 338 -7.52 -25.55 1.50
N LYS A 339 -7.16 -26.45 0.57
CA LYS A 339 -6.98 -27.86 0.93
C LYS A 339 -5.93 -27.88 2.03
N ALA A 340 -6.31 -28.33 3.23
CA ALA A 340 -5.35 -28.63 4.27
C ALA A 340 -4.25 -29.50 3.66
N ALA A 341 -2.99 -29.08 3.77
CA ALA A 341 -1.88 -29.91 3.37
C ALA A 341 -2.02 -31.21 4.17
N ALA A 342 -2.22 -32.32 3.49
CA ALA A 342 -2.13 -33.62 4.10
C ALA A 342 -0.69 -33.79 4.60
N ASN A 343 -0.56 -33.99 5.92
CA ASN A 343 0.70 -34.36 6.60
C ASN A 343 1.29 -35.61 6.01
#